data_d0f539f79ad48541fd6837ac3b3b1812
#
_entry.id   d0f539f79ad48541fd6837ac3b3b1812
#
_cell.length_a   1.000
_cell.length_b   1.000
_cell.length_c   1.000
_cell.angle_alpha   90.00
_cell.angle_beta   90.00
_cell.angle_gamma   90.00
#
_symmetry.space_group_name_H-M   'P 1'
#
loop_
_entity.id
_entity.type
_entity.pdbx_description
1 polymer ?
#
loop_
_entity_poly.entity_id
_entity_poly.type
_entity_poly.pdbx_seq_one_letter_code
_entity_poly.pdbx_strand_id
1 'polypeptide(L)'
;MEWQPLDFERPIFDLERRLEDLKNHSDKHDVDLDPAMKDLEAKLRETRRRIYGNLTAWQRVQIARHTQRPFALDYIDRCFANWVELHGDRRFADDKAMPCGLATFGGQRCVVITHQKGRNTKENVMRNFGCAHPEGYRKALRLMRLGEKFGMPVISLIDTPGAFPGIGSEERHISEAIAVNLREMMTLRVPIVAAVIGEGGSGGALGIGVADRVLILENAYYSVISPEACSAILWRDRRHAAEAAEALKLTAQDLFKLEIVDEIVAEPEGGAHRDYDSTAANLSKALRGALQQVCQLPVAELLEKRYQKFRRLGVFSEGKTVSASAQA
;
A
#
# COMPACT_ATOMS: atom_id res chain seq x y z
N MET A 1 11.58 12.47 16.40
CA MET A 1 11.96 11.02 16.51
C MET A 1 13.23 10.84 15.72
N GLU A 2 14.25 10.26 16.32
CA GLU A 2 15.53 10.01 15.65
C GLU A 2 15.30 8.98 14.53
N TRP A 3 15.81 9.23 13.33
CA TRP A 3 15.68 8.33 12.21
C TRP A 3 16.41 7.02 12.45
N GLN A 4 15.74 5.87 12.27
CA GLN A 4 16.33 4.55 12.41
C GLN A 4 16.61 3.96 11.02
N PRO A 5 17.88 3.90 10.58
CA PRO A 5 18.22 3.37 9.27
C PRO A 5 18.01 1.84 9.22
N LEU A 6 17.57 1.35 8.07
CA LEU A 6 17.63 -0.07 7.74
C LEU A 6 19.10 -0.49 7.55
N ASP A 7 19.39 -1.79 7.69
CA ASP A 7 20.78 -2.27 7.63
C ASP A 7 21.52 -1.84 6.36
N PHE A 8 20.87 -1.86 5.22
CA PHE A 8 21.46 -1.45 3.94
C PHE A 8 21.60 0.08 3.79
N GLU A 9 20.93 0.87 4.64
CA GLU A 9 21.00 2.34 4.65
C GLU A 9 22.11 2.87 5.57
N ARG A 10 22.74 2.02 6.39
CA ARG A 10 23.81 2.44 7.31
C ARG A 10 24.90 3.28 6.66
N PRO A 11 25.40 2.96 5.43
CA PRO A 11 26.41 3.80 4.80
C PRO A 11 25.93 5.24 4.49
N ILE A 12 24.62 5.41 4.23
CA ILE A 12 24.02 6.74 4.03
C ILE A 12 23.95 7.46 5.36
N PHE A 13 23.45 6.80 6.40
CA PHE A 13 23.34 7.36 7.74
C PHE A 13 24.70 7.83 8.30
N ASP A 14 25.75 7.03 8.12
CA ASP A 14 27.10 7.38 8.58
C ASP A 14 27.63 8.64 7.87
N LEU A 15 27.34 8.80 6.57
CA LEU A 15 27.72 10.00 5.82
C LEU A 15 26.88 11.22 6.22
N GLU A 16 25.58 11.06 6.43
CA GLU A 16 24.68 12.13 6.92
C GLU A 16 25.14 12.65 8.28
N ARG A 17 25.44 11.74 9.22
CA ARG A 17 25.93 12.07 10.54
C ARG A 17 27.27 12.82 10.50
N ARG A 18 28.22 12.35 9.67
CA ARG A 18 29.51 13.04 9.49
C ARG A 18 29.34 14.45 8.91
N LEU A 19 28.40 14.62 7.97
CA LEU A 19 28.10 15.92 7.39
C LEU A 19 27.50 16.86 8.44
N GLU A 20 26.61 16.37 9.28
CA GLU A 20 26.04 17.14 10.40
C GLU A 20 27.10 17.51 11.45
N ASP A 21 28.00 16.58 11.81
CA ASP A 21 29.10 16.82 12.73
C ASP A 21 30.04 17.91 12.17
N LEU A 22 30.36 17.89 10.86
CA LEU A 22 31.18 18.91 10.22
C LEU A 22 30.52 20.29 10.19
N LYS A 23 29.19 20.34 9.88
CA LYS A 23 28.42 21.60 9.92
C LYS A 23 28.43 22.21 11.33
N ASN A 24 28.14 21.38 12.33
CA ASN A 24 28.15 21.82 13.73
C ASN A 24 29.56 22.28 14.20
N HIS A 25 30.63 21.71 13.63
CA HIS A 25 32.01 22.09 13.96
C HIS A 25 32.41 23.41 13.28
N SER A 26 32.03 23.58 12.01
CA SER A 26 32.25 24.83 11.26
C SER A 26 31.57 26.02 11.96
N ASP A 27 30.27 25.84 12.33
CA ASP A 27 29.47 26.88 13.00
C ASP A 27 30.03 27.28 14.39
N LYS A 28 30.66 26.33 15.13
CA LYS A 28 31.18 26.58 16.48
C LYS A 28 32.56 27.21 16.49
N HIS A 29 33.37 26.98 15.46
CA HIS A 29 34.79 27.34 15.44
C HIS A 29 35.18 28.36 14.36
N ASP A 30 34.20 28.86 13.59
CA ASP A 30 34.41 29.80 12.46
C ASP A 30 35.49 29.33 11.50
N VAL A 31 35.54 28.01 11.23
CA VAL A 31 36.52 27.37 10.33
C VAL A 31 35.84 27.08 9.00
N ASP A 32 36.46 27.52 7.90
CA ASP A 32 36.01 27.19 6.54
C ASP A 32 36.24 25.70 6.23
N LEU A 33 35.20 24.89 6.35
CA LEU A 33 35.16 23.46 5.98
C LEU A 33 34.39 23.20 4.67
N ASP A 34 34.07 24.25 3.93
CA ASP A 34 33.29 24.18 2.69
C ASP A 34 33.78 23.14 1.67
N PRO A 35 35.09 23.01 1.37
CA PRO A 35 35.57 21.99 0.43
C PRO A 35 35.31 20.57 0.90
N ALA A 36 35.53 20.28 2.20
CA ALA A 36 35.29 18.95 2.79
C ALA A 36 33.79 18.60 2.84
N MET A 37 32.94 19.58 3.14
CA MET A 37 31.50 19.41 3.11
C MET A 37 30.98 19.10 1.70
N LYS A 38 31.46 19.83 0.67
CA LYS A 38 31.09 19.58 -0.73
C LYS A 38 31.49 18.18 -1.21
N ASP A 39 32.68 17.71 -0.86
CA ASP A 39 33.13 16.34 -1.18
C ASP A 39 32.26 15.29 -0.49
N LEU A 40 31.97 15.49 0.79
CA LEU A 40 31.11 14.58 1.54
C LEU A 40 29.66 14.56 1.02
N GLU A 41 29.10 15.70 0.61
CA GLU A 41 27.79 15.80 -0.04
C GLU A 41 27.76 15.09 -1.40
N ALA A 42 28.84 15.22 -2.20
CA ALA A 42 28.96 14.50 -3.46
C ALA A 42 28.96 12.98 -3.23
N LYS A 43 29.75 12.50 -2.25
CA LYS A 43 29.82 11.11 -1.85
C LYS A 43 28.48 10.59 -1.31
N LEU A 44 27.76 11.40 -0.54
CA LEU A 44 26.42 11.07 -0.05
C LEU A 44 25.43 10.91 -1.20
N ARG A 45 25.39 11.84 -2.16
CA ARG A 45 24.54 11.75 -3.36
C ARG A 45 24.85 10.50 -4.19
N GLU A 46 26.12 10.19 -4.39
CA GLU A 46 26.53 8.97 -5.11
C GLU A 46 26.11 7.70 -4.37
N THR A 47 26.31 7.64 -3.05
CA THR A 47 25.94 6.49 -2.21
C THR A 47 24.43 6.27 -2.20
N ARG A 48 23.62 7.33 -2.07
CA ARG A 48 22.17 7.27 -2.17
C ARG A 48 21.72 6.73 -3.52
N ARG A 49 22.23 7.29 -4.62
CA ARG A 49 21.90 6.83 -5.98
C ARG A 49 22.26 5.36 -6.20
N ARG A 50 23.41 4.92 -5.71
CA ARG A 50 23.85 3.53 -5.81
C ARG A 50 22.93 2.57 -5.03
N ILE A 51 22.54 2.93 -3.80
CA ILE A 51 21.72 2.09 -2.93
C ILE A 51 20.26 2.08 -3.42
N TYR A 52 19.63 3.26 -3.53
CA TYR A 52 18.21 3.35 -3.88
C TYR A 52 17.91 3.07 -5.36
N GLY A 53 18.89 3.25 -6.25
CA GLY A 53 18.76 2.88 -7.66
C GLY A 53 18.72 1.36 -7.92
N ASN A 54 19.18 0.53 -6.97
CA ASN A 54 19.32 -0.92 -7.13
C ASN A 54 18.72 -1.71 -5.95
N LEU A 55 17.59 -1.27 -5.43
CA LEU A 55 16.92 -1.97 -4.33
C LEU A 55 16.40 -3.35 -4.78
N THR A 56 16.75 -4.39 -4.01
CA THR A 56 16.17 -5.72 -4.15
C THR A 56 14.70 -5.74 -3.72
N ALA A 57 13.94 -6.78 -4.11
CA ALA A 57 12.55 -6.94 -3.66
C ALA A 57 12.46 -6.99 -2.14
N TRP A 58 13.39 -7.67 -1.47
CA TRP A 58 13.44 -7.72 -0.02
C TRP A 58 13.69 -6.37 0.64
N GLN A 59 14.61 -5.55 0.10
CA GLN A 59 14.85 -4.20 0.59
C GLN A 59 13.60 -3.30 0.44
N ARG A 60 12.85 -3.42 -0.67
CA ARG A 60 11.57 -2.72 -0.82
C ARG A 60 10.54 -3.17 0.21
N VAL A 61 10.46 -4.46 0.52
CA VAL A 61 9.61 -4.97 1.61
C VAL A 61 10.00 -4.34 2.96
N GLN A 62 11.29 -4.22 3.25
CA GLN A 62 11.78 -3.58 4.47
C GLN A 62 11.39 -2.09 4.52
N ILE A 63 11.52 -1.35 3.41
CA ILE A 63 11.07 0.06 3.30
C ILE A 63 9.54 0.16 3.48
N ALA A 64 8.76 -0.74 2.87
CA ALA A 64 7.30 -0.78 3.03
C ALA A 64 6.88 -0.94 4.49
N ARG A 65 7.67 -1.65 5.28
CA ARG A 65 7.44 -1.94 6.71
C ARG A 65 8.12 -0.98 7.66
N HIS A 66 8.82 0.03 7.15
CA HIS A 66 9.55 0.96 7.99
C HIS A 66 8.63 1.61 9.03
N THR A 67 9.03 1.60 10.31
CA THR A 67 8.20 2.05 11.44
C THR A 67 7.79 3.53 11.35
N GLN A 68 8.61 4.32 10.66
CA GLN A 68 8.37 5.74 10.40
C GLN A 68 7.73 5.99 9.02
N ARG A 69 7.28 4.96 8.29
CA ARG A 69 6.52 5.16 7.05
C ARG A 69 5.19 5.84 7.35
N PRO A 70 4.72 6.80 6.52
CA PRO A 70 3.39 7.37 6.72
C PRO A 70 2.31 6.30 6.60
N PHE A 71 1.37 6.31 7.53
CA PHE A 71 0.20 5.44 7.55
C PHE A 71 -1.03 6.18 6.99
N ALA A 72 -2.15 5.48 6.88
CA ALA A 72 -3.34 6.04 6.23
C ALA A 72 -3.84 7.35 6.85
N LEU A 73 -3.84 7.49 8.18
CA LEU A 73 -4.26 8.73 8.85
C LEU A 73 -3.31 9.89 8.54
N ASP A 74 -2.01 9.65 8.35
CA ASP A 74 -1.06 10.70 7.94
C ASP A 74 -1.40 11.25 6.54
N TYR A 75 -1.88 10.39 5.64
CA TYR A 75 -2.35 10.80 4.31
C TYR A 75 -3.72 11.47 4.36
N ILE A 76 -4.61 11.02 5.25
CA ILE A 76 -5.90 11.67 5.46
C ILE A 76 -5.70 13.12 5.89
N ASP A 77 -4.85 13.37 6.87
CA ASP A 77 -4.58 14.71 7.39
C ASP A 77 -3.96 15.65 6.33
N ARG A 78 -3.18 15.10 5.37
CA ARG A 78 -2.49 15.90 4.33
C ARG A 78 -3.26 16.06 3.03
N CYS A 79 -4.05 15.06 2.66
CA CYS A 79 -4.67 14.99 1.33
C CYS A 79 -6.17 15.30 1.34
N PHE A 80 -6.85 15.15 2.48
CA PHE A 80 -8.29 15.22 2.57
C PHE A 80 -8.72 16.35 3.51
N ALA A 81 -9.90 16.91 3.25
CA ALA A 81 -10.56 17.88 4.13
C ALA A 81 -11.85 17.28 4.69
N ASN A 82 -12.31 17.84 5.81
CA ASN A 82 -13.61 17.49 6.43
C ASN A 82 -13.74 15.98 6.73
N TRP A 83 -12.66 15.36 7.20
CA TRP A 83 -12.69 13.96 7.60
C TRP A 83 -13.63 13.72 8.77
N VAL A 84 -14.55 12.78 8.60
CA VAL A 84 -15.46 12.30 9.66
C VAL A 84 -15.41 10.78 9.67
N GLU A 85 -14.78 10.21 10.72
CA GLU A 85 -14.72 8.77 10.89
C GLU A 85 -16.09 8.21 11.28
N LEU A 86 -16.50 7.11 10.68
CA LEU A 86 -17.73 6.41 10.95
C LEU A 86 -17.44 5.02 11.50
N HIS A 87 -17.97 4.73 12.68
CA HIS A 87 -17.65 3.56 13.47
C HIS A 87 -18.67 2.44 13.35
N GLY A 88 -18.20 1.20 13.56
CA GLY A 88 -18.99 0.00 13.75
C GLY A 88 -19.59 -0.61 12.48
N ASP A 89 -19.70 -1.94 12.47
CA ASP A 89 -20.24 -2.71 11.36
C ASP A 89 -21.79 -2.84 11.39
N ARG A 90 -22.44 -2.39 12.43
CA ARG A 90 -23.89 -2.55 12.71
C ARG A 90 -24.31 -4.00 12.94
N ARG A 91 -23.37 -4.88 13.26
CA ARG A 91 -23.63 -6.30 13.59
C ARG A 91 -23.01 -6.72 14.91
N PHE A 92 -21.69 -6.48 15.07
CA PHE A 92 -20.92 -6.95 16.22
C PHE A 92 -20.15 -5.84 16.92
N ALA A 93 -19.18 -5.20 16.24
CA ALA A 93 -18.30 -4.22 16.87
C ALA A 93 -17.74 -3.21 15.87
N ASP A 94 -16.87 -2.33 16.38
CA ASP A 94 -15.97 -1.51 15.56
C ASP A 94 -14.59 -2.17 15.45
N ASP A 95 -13.86 -1.83 14.39
CA ASP A 95 -12.47 -2.24 14.20
C ASP A 95 -11.57 -1.03 13.99
N LYS A 96 -10.64 -0.82 14.91
CA LYS A 96 -9.68 0.30 14.87
C LYS A 96 -8.53 0.08 13.88
N ALA A 97 -8.34 -1.14 13.39
CA ALA A 97 -7.38 -1.43 12.32
C ALA A 97 -7.85 -0.91 10.96
N MET A 98 -9.15 -0.57 10.84
CA MET A 98 -9.73 -0.11 9.59
C MET A 98 -10.55 1.17 9.79
N PRO A 99 -9.91 2.35 10.01
CA PRO A 99 -10.61 3.64 9.99
C PRO A 99 -11.31 3.84 8.64
N CYS A 100 -12.60 4.17 8.71
CA CYS A 100 -13.42 4.40 7.53
C CYS A 100 -14.32 5.61 7.76
N GLY A 101 -14.55 6.42 6.74
CA GLY A 101 -15.34 7.63 6.94
C GLY A 101 -15.68 8.38 5.67
N LEU A 102 -16.16 9.59 5.87
CA LEU A 102 -16.46 10.56 4.82
C LEU A 102 -15.40 11.66 4.82
N ALA A 103 -15.05 12.13 3.64
CA ALA A 103 -14.09 13.23 3.48
C ALA A 103 -14.42 14.06 2.24
N THR A 104 -13.69 15.15 2.08
CA THR A 104 -13.63 15.92 0.84
C THR A 104 -12.25 15.78 0.23
N PHE A 105 -12.17 15.33 -1.01
CA PHE A 105 -10.95 15.23 -1.78
C PHE A 105 -11.05 16.06 -3.07
N GLY A 106 -10.15 17.03 -3.25
CA GLY A 106 -10.18 17.89 -4.43
C GLY A 106 -11.51 18.64 -4.65
N GLY A 107 -12.23 18.97 -3.58
CA GLY A 107 -13.56 19.62 -3.64
C GLY A 107 -14.73 18.63 -3.77
N GLN A 108 -14.50 17.36 -4.02
CA GLN A 108 -15.52 16.32 -4.16
C GLN A 108 -15.67 15.52 -2.85
N ARG A 109 -16.91 15.29 -2.39
CA ARG A 109 -17.20 14.37 -1.29
C ARG A 109 -16.91 12.94 -1.71
N CYS A 110 -16.26 12.18 -0.83
CA CYS A 110 -15.90 10.79 -1.06
C CYS A 110 -16.02 9.95 0.22
N VAL A 111 -16.07 8.65 0.03
CA VAL A 111 -15.88 7.65 1.09
C VAL A 111 -14.41 7.26 1.10
N VAL A 112 -13.79 7.24 2.28
CA VAL A 112 -12.41 6.79 2.45
C VAL A 112 -12.40 5.56 3.33
N ILE A 113 -11.79 4.48 2.84
CA ILE A 113 -11.62 3.20 3.53
C ILE A 113 -10.13 2.97 3.70
N THR A 114 -9.67 2.59 4.90
CA THR A 114 -8.24 2.46 5.12
C THR A 114 -7.87 1.28 6.01
N HIS A 115 -6.61 0.82 5.88
CA HIS A 115 -5.94 0.07 6.93
C HIS A 115 -5.02 1.00 7.72
N GLN A 116 -4.91 0.78 9.02
CA GLN A 116 -4.10 1.61 9.91
C GLN A 116 -3.29 0.76 10.89
N LYS A 117 -1.99 0.97 10.89
CA LYS A 117 -1.04 0.45 11.89
C LYS A 117 -0.84 1.44 13.05
N GLY A 118 -0.20 1.00 14.12
CA GLY A 118 0.17 1.86 15.23
C GLY A 118 1.61 2.34 15.16
N ARG A 119 1.92 3.48 15.81
CA ARG A 119 3.29 4.03 15.94
C ARG A 119 4.10 3.41 17.08
N ASN A 120 3.40 2.86 18.05
CA ASN A 120 4.00 2.25 19.23
C ASN A 120 3.28 0.94 19.58
N THR A 121 3.80 0.18 20.53
CA THR A 121 3.24 -1.12 20.92
C THR A 121 1.77 -1.04 21.34
N LYS A 122 1.39 -0.02 22.10
CA LYS A 122 0.00 0.16 22.57
C LYS A 122 -0.95 0.38 21.39
N GLU A 123 -0.57 1.25 20.45
CA GLU A 123 -1.37 1.50 19.25
C GLU A 123 -1.41 0.29 18.33
N ASN A 124 -0.29 -0.43 18.17
CA ASN A 124 -0.24 -1.63 17.37
C ASN A 124 -1.17 -2.72 17.92
N VAL A 125 -1.18 -2.93 19.24
CA VAL A 125 -2.13 -3.88 19.88
C VAL A 125 -3.57 -3.42 19.66
N MET A 126 -3.86 -2.12 19.86
CA MET A 126 -5.20 -1.56 19.64
C MET A 126 -5.70 -1.69 18.20
N ARG A 127 -4.79 -1.65 17.22
CA ARG A 127 -5.07 -1.74 15.77
C ARG A 127 -4.73 -3.12 15.19
N ASN A 128 -4.54 -4.13 16.03
CA ASN A 128 -4.20 -5.50 15.60
C ASN A 128 -3.05 -5.54 14.59
N PHE A 129 -2.04 -4.67 14.74
CA PHE A 129 -0.91 -4.53 13.81
C PHE A 129 -1.32 -4.24 12.36
N GLY A 130 -2.46 -3.60 12.16
CA GLY A 130 -3.04 -3.34 10.84
C GLY A 130 -3.83 -4.52 10.25
N CYS A 131 -3.98 -5.61 11.00
CA CYS A 131 -4.77 -6.77 10.59
C CYS A 131 -6.23 -6.59 11.01
N ALA A 132 -7.12 -6.33 10.06
CA ALA A 132 -8.52 -6.11 10.34
C ALA A 132 -9.28 -7.41 10.66
N HIS A 133 -10.20 -7.29 11.61
CA HIS A 133 -11.22 -8.30 11.93
C HIS A 133 -12.39 -8.27 10.93
N PRO A 134 -13.30 -9.26 10.93
CA PRO A 134 -14.50 -9.26 10.08
C PRO A 134 -15.30 -7.96 10.14
N GLU A 135 -15.35 -7.34 11.33
CA GLU A 135 -16.07 -6.08 11.59
C GLU A 135 -15.51 -4.93 10.74
N GLY A 136 -14.19 -4.89 10.53
CA GLY A 136 -13.54 -3.90 9.69
C GLY A 136 -14.04 -3.98 8.25
N TYR A 137 -14.04 -5.18 7.66
CA TYR A 137 -14.51 -5.42 6.28
C TYR A 137 -16.00 -5.14 6.13
N ARG A 138 -16.83 -5.55 7.09
CA ARG A 138 -18.26 -5.23 7.08
C ARG A 138 -18.54 -3.74 7.24
N LYS A 139 -17.78 -3.04 8.09
CA LYS A 139 -17.82 -1.59 8.21
C LYS A 139 -17.46 -0.92 6.87
N ALA A 140 -16.37 -1.36 6.24
CA ALA A 140 -15.96 -0.87 4.93
C ALA A 140 -17.06 -1.00 3.89
N LEU A 141 -17.65 -2.18 3.75
CA LEU A 141 -18.76 -2.41 2.81
C LEU A 141 -19.99 -1.53 3.11
N ARG A 142 -20.33 -1.37 4.39
CA ARG A 142 -21.42 -0.49 4.81
C ARG A 142 -21.21 0.94 4.31
N LEU A 143 -19.95 1.46 4.40
CA LEU A 143 -19.64 2.80 3.94
C LEU A 143 -19.56 2.87 2.41
N MET A 144 -19.06 1.84 1.75
CA MET A 144 -19.06 1.76 0.27
C MET A 144 -20.49 1.86 -0.27
N ARG A 145 -21.45 1.12 0.33
CA ARG A 145 -22.87 1.20 -0.03
C ARG A 145 -23.48 2.58 0.30
N LEU A 146 -23.00 3.24 1.36
CA LEU A 146 -23.38 4.61 1.64
C LEU A 146 -22.87 5.56 0.54
N GLY A 147 -21.63 5.36 0.08
CA GLY A 147 -21.06 6.06 -1.06
C GLY A 147 -21.89 5.88 -2.31
N GLU A 148 -22.25 4.65 -2.64
CA GLU A 148 -23.11 4.34 -3.77
C GLU A 148 -24.46 5.07 -3.70
N LYS A 149 -25.13 5.00 -2.53
CA LYS A 149 -26.43 5.67 -2.31
C LYS A 149 -26.40 7.16 -2.59
N PHE A 150 -25.28 7.83 -2.30
CA PHE A 150 -25.13 9.28 -2.46
C PHE A 150 -24.25 9.68 -3.65
N GLY A 151 -23.89 8.74 -4.53
CA GLY A 151 -23.06 9.01 -5.70
C GLY A 151 -21.65 9.49 -5.37
N MET A 152 -21.10 9.09 -4.22
CA MET A 152 -19.76 9.46 -3.78
C MET A 152 -18.75 8.39 -4.20
N PRO A 153 -17.61 8.75 -4.82
CA PRO A 153 -16.55 7.80 -5.12
C PRO A 153 -15.93 7.23 -3.84
N VAL A 154 -15.36 6.04 -3.95
CA VAL A 154 -14.66 5.35 -2.87
C VAL A 154 -13.15 5.42 -3.11
N ILE A 155 -12.40 5.79 -2.09
CA ILE A 155 -10.93 5.77 -2.07
C ILE A 155 -10.49 4.80 -0.99
N SER A 156 -9.73 3.76 -1.38
CA SER A 156 -9.17 2.76 -0.46
C SER A 156 -7.68 2.97 -0.29
N LEU A 157 -7.18 3.12 0.95
CA LEU A 157 -5.75 3.16 1.28
C LEU A 157 -5.36 1.86 1.97
N ILE A 158 -4.53 1.07 1.31
CA ILE A 158 -4.19 -0.30 1.73
C ILE A 158 -2.82 -0.31 2.41
N ASP A 159 -2.78 -0.70 3.69
CA ASP A 159 -1.54 -0.95 4.44
C ASP A 159 -1.77 -2.01 5.52
N THR A 160 -1.74 -3.27 5.14
CA THR A 160 -1.98 -4.41 6.03
C THR A 160 -1.08 -5.59 5.69
N PRO A 161 -0.53 -6.31 6.67
CA PRO A 161 0.13 -7.61 6.43
C PRO A 161 -0.86 -8.72 6.08
N GLY A 162 -2.16 -8.54 6.35
CA GLY A 162 -3.23 -9.51 6.10
C GLY A 162 -4.44 -9.27 6.98
N ALA A 163 -5.48 -10.10 6.83
CA ALA A 163 -6.59 -10.14 7.77
C ALA A 163 -6.16 -10.76 9.10
N PHE A 164 -6.85 -10.45 10.19
CA PHE A 164 -6.51 -10.98 11.53
C PHE A 164 -6.75 -12.52 11.59
N PRO A 165 -5.72 -13.33 11.87
CA PRO A 165 -5.78 -14.79 11.74
C PRO A 165 -6.22 -15.50 13.03
N GLY A 166 -6.88 -14.80 13.97
CA GLY A 166 -7.26 -15.37 15.27
C GLY A 166 -8.59 -16.13 15.23
N ILE A 167 -8.78 -17.06 16.16
CA ILE A 167 -9.98 -17.88 16.31
C ILE A 167 -11.25 -17.02 16.30
N GLY A 168 -11.27 -15.91 17.04
CA GLY A 168 -12.42 -15.01 17.07
C GLY A 168 -12.76 -14.37 15.72
N SER A 169 -11.81 -14.26 14.78
CA SER A 169 -12.09 -13.83 13.41
C SER A 169 -12.72 -14.95 12.58
N GLU A 170 -12.27 -16.19 12.76
CA GLU A 170 -12.88 -17.35 12.10
C GLU A 170 -14.31 -17.60 12.59
N GLU A 171 -14.55 -17.51 13.89
CA GLU A 171 -15.88 -17.61 14.49
C GLU A 171 -16.86 -16.55 13.97
N ARG A 172 -16.36 -15.37 13.61
CA ARG A 172 -17.15 -14.28 13.04
C ARG A 172 -17.05 -14.16 11.52
N HIS A 173 -16.55 -15.22 10.87
CA HIS A 173 -16.53 -15.41 9.43
C HIS A 173 -15.69 -14.38 8.67
N ILE A 174 -14.36 -14.30 8.96
CA ILE A 174 -13.44 -13.40 8.26
C ILE A 174 -13.41 -13.65 6.76
N SER A 175 -13.38 -14.92 6.34
CA SER A 175 -13.34 -15.31 4.92
C SER A 175 -14.61 -14.87 4.18
N GLU A 176 -15.78 -15.02 4.81
CA GLU A 176 -17.04 -14.55 4.26
C GLU A 176 -17.09 -13.02 4.15
N ALA A 177 -16.65 -12.30 5.19
CA ALA A 177 -16.63 -10.84 5.18
C ALA A 177 -15.76 -10.29 4.03
N ILE A 178 -14.60 -10.90 3.77
CA ILE A 178 -13.74 -10.56 2.63
C ILE A 178 -14.40 -10.94 1.30
N ALA A 179 -14.91 -12.17 1.17
CA ALA A 179 -15.52 -12.66 -0.07
C ALA A 179 -16.74 -11.82 -0.49
N VAL A 180 -17.56 -11.42 0.48
CA VAL A 180 -18.71 -10.52 0.23
C VAL A 180 -18.21 -9.17 -0.27
N ASN A 181 -17.16 -8.59 0.34
CA ASN A 181 -16.59 -7.33 -0.15
C ASN A 181 -16.13 -7.44 -1.60
N LEU A 182 -15.38 -8.50 -1.96
CA LEU A 182 -14.92 -8.73 -3.33
C LEU A 182 -16.09 -8.73 -4.32
N ARG A 183 -17.14 -9.49 -4.02
CA ARG A 183 -18.33 -9.58 -4.86
C ARG A 183 -19.04 -8.23 -4.99
N GLU A 184 -19.29 -7.56 -3.88
CA GLU A 184 -20.04 -6.30 -3.86
C GLU A 184 -19.26 -5.16 -4.53
N MET A 185 -17.94 -5.06 -4.30
CA MET A 185 -17.11 -4.06 -4.93
C MET A 185 -17.12 -4.17 -6.46
N MET A 186 -17.24 -5.38 -7.02
CA MET A 186 -17.39 -5.57 -8.47
C MET A 186 -18.64 -4.91 -9.05
N THR A 187 -19.70 -4.77 -8.26
CA THR A 187 -21.02 -4.28 -8.70
C THR A 187 -21.37 -2.89 -8.20
N LEU A 188 -20.53 -2.26 -7.33
CA LEU A 188 -20.76 -0.91 -6.83
C LEU A 188 -20.81 0.11 -7.98
N ARG A 189 -21.90 0.87 -8.05
CA ARG A 189 -22.22 1.82 -9.14
C ARG A 189 -21.58 3.18 -8.99
N VAL A 190 -20.46 3.25 -8.26
CA VAL A 190 -19.64 4.45 -8.08
C VAL A 190 -18.18 4.12 -8.36
N PRO A 191 -17.37 5.11 -8.74
CA PRO A 191 -15.93 4.93 -8.93
C PRO A 191 -15.24 4.45 -7.66
N ILE A 192 -14.28 3.53 -7.82
CA ILE A 192 -13.43 3.01 -6.76
C ILE A 192 -11.98 3.18 -7.18
N VAL A 193 -11.18 3.88 -6.38
CA VAL A 193 -9.72 3.99 -6.54
C VAL A 193 -9.05 3.42 -5.31
N ALA A 194 -8.16 2.43 -5.49
CA ALA A 194 -7.38 1.86 -4.41
C ALA A 194 -5.91 2.26 -4.55
N ALA A 195 -5.23 2.50 -3.43
CA ALA A 195 -3.80 2.76 -3.39
C ALA A 195 -3.13 1.91 -2.31
N VAL A 196 -2.14 1.10 -2.71
CA VAL A 196 -1.28 0.37 -1.78
C VAL A 196 -0.20 1.32 -1.30
N ILE A 197 -0.26 1.74 -0.02
CA ILE A 197 0.63 2.75 0.56
C ILE A 197 1.78 2.16 1.38
N GLY A 198 1.74 0.86 1.66
CA GLY A 198 2.76 0.13 2.41
C GLY A 198 2.67 -1.36 2.09
N GLU A 199 2.14 -2.15 3.02
CA GLU A 199 1.94 -3.58 2.81
C GLU A 199 0.57 -3.86 2.21
N GLY A 200 0.51 -4.59 1.10
CA GLY A 200 -0.71 -5.14 0.51
C GLY A 200 -0.76 -6.64 0.72
N GLY A 201 -1.09 -7.10 1.95
CA GLY A 201 -1.01 -8.51 2.32
C GLY A 201 -2.30 -9.28 2.10
N SER A 202 -2.24 -10.34 1.28
CA SER A 202 -3.22 -11.41 1.16
C SER A 202 -4.68 -10.93 0.98
N GLY A 203 -5.63 -11.74 1.42
CA GLY A 203 -7.06 -11.42 1.41
C GLY A 203 -7.43 -10.17 2.21
N GLY A 204 -6.59 -9.80 3.21
CA GLY A 204 -6.76 -8.56 3.97
C GLY A 204 -6.72 -7.33 3.08
N ALA A 205 -5.70 -7.21 2.25
CA ALA A 205 -5.57 -6.14 1.28
C ALA A 205 -6.64 -6.24 0.17
N LEU A 206 -6.89 -7.46 -0.32
CA LEU A 206 -7.83 -7.71 -1.40
C LEU A 206 -9.27 -7.33 -1.01
N GLY A 207 -9.66 -7.51 0.27
CA GLY A 207 -10.99 -7.21 0.79
C GLY A 207 -11.44 -5.75 0.67
N ILE A 208 -10.50 -4.83 0.34
CA ILE A 208 -10.78 -3.43 -0.04
C ILE A 208 -10.03 -3.00 -1.31
N GLY A 209 -9.47 -3.96 -2.06
CA GLY A 209 -8.57 -3.73 -3.19
C GLY A 209 -9.21 -3.85 -4.57
N VAL A 210 -10.47 -4.30 -4.69
CA VAL A 210 -11.18 -4.38 -5.97
C VAL A 210 -11.61 -2.97 -6.41
N ALA A 211 -10.95 -2.44 -7.44
CA ALA A 211 -11.12 -1.04 -7.84
C ALA A 211 -11.01 -0.84 -9.36
N ASP A 212 -11.58 0.28 -9.84
CA ASP A 212 -11.44 0.70 -11.23
C ASP A 212 -9.99 1.06 -11.56
N ARG A 213 -9.31 1.71 -10.57
CA ARG A 213 -7.88 2.03 -10.64
C ARG A 213 -7.19 1.56 -9.36
N VAL A 214 -6.09 0.85 -9.52
CA VAL A 214 -5.23 0.38 -8.42
C VAL A 214 -3.87 1.04 -8.56
N LEU A 215 -3.54 1.91 -7.61
CA LEU A 215 -2.27 2.61 -7.50
C LEU A 215 -1.39 1.89 -6.48
N ILE A 216 -0.08 2.06 -6.59
CA ILE A 216 0.87 1.55 -5.60
C ILE A 216 1.99 2.55 -5.41
N LEU A 217 2.40 2.82 -4.17
CA LEU A 217 3.61 3.60 -3.90
C LEU A 217 4.85 2.81 -4.31
N GLU A 218 5.88 3.50 -4.76
CA GLU A 218 7.07 2.91 -5.40
C GLU A 218 7.75 1.81 -4.58
N ASN A 219 7.80 1.98 -3.24
CA ASN A 219 8.40 1.02 -2.32
C ASN A 219 7.34 0.27 -1.48
N ALA A 220 6.08 0.31 -1.88
CA ALA A 220 5.06 -0.59 -1.36
C ALA A 220 5.12 -1.94 -2.06
N TYR A 221 4.48 -2.95 -1.50
CA TYR A 221 4.34 -4.26 -2.15
C TYR A 221 2.91 -4.80 -2.05
N TYR A 222 2.54 -5.69 -2.97
CA TYR A 222 1.25 -6.37 -2.97
C TYR A 222 1.46 -7.86 -3.25
N SER A 223 1.03 -8.73 -2.33
CA SER A 223 1.30 -10.16 -2.42
C SER A 223 0.24 -10.99 -1.70
N VAL A 224 0.01 -12.19 -2.21
CA VAL A 224 -0.88 -13.18 -1.59
C VAL A 224 -0.35 -13.69 -0.25
N ILE A 225 0.98 -13.65 -0.04
CA ILE A 225 1.65 -14.19 1.14
C ILE A 225 2.89 -13.33 1.46
N SER A 226 3.27 -13.25 2.72
CA SER A 226 4.55 -12.61 3.09
C SER A 226 5.76 -13.43 2.63
N PRO A 227 6.90 -12.80 2.28
CA PRO A 227 8.12 -13.53 1.91
C PRO A 227 8.55 -14.55 2.96
N GLU A 228 8.44 -14.21 4.24
CA GLU A 228 8.81 -15.10 5.34
C GLU A 228 7.90 -16.35 5.43
N ALA A 229 6.58 -16.15 5.22
CA ALA A 229 5.64 -17.27 5.22
C ALA A 229 5.82 -18.14 3.97
N CYS A 230 6.05 -17.55 2.81
CA CYS A 230 6.40 -18.27 1.59
C CYS A 230 7.67 -19.09 1.78
N SER A 231 8.71 -18.48 2.33
CA SER A 231 9.98 -19.14 2.67
C SER A 231 9.76 -20.33 3.62
N ALA A 232 8.98 -20.16 4.67
CA ALA A 232 8.68 -21.21 5.63
C ALA A 232 7.94 -22.41 4.98
N ILE A 233 7.07 -22.16 4.01
CA ILE A 233 6.32 -23.21 3.29
C ILE A 233 7.23 -23.95 2.31
N LEU A 234 7.98 -23.20 1.47
CA LEU A 234 8.76 -23.81 0.38
C LEU A 234 10.07 -24.43 0.84
N TRP A 235 10.78 -23.77 1.75
CA TRP A 235 12.11 -24.22 2.23
C TRP A 235 12.11 -24.73 3.67
N ARG A 236 10.96 -24.67 4.37
CA ARG A 236 10.83 -24.96 5.81
C ARG A 236 11.77 -24.11 6.70
N ASP A 237 12.18 -22.95 6.17
CA ASP A 237 13.10 -22.03 6.82
C ASP A 237 12.77 -20.58 6.40
N ARG A 238 12.66 -19.68 7.37
CA ARG A 238 12.36 -18.26 7.12
C ARG A 238 13.56 -17.46 6.62
N ARG A 239 14.76 -18.00 6.66
CA ARG A 239 16.00 -17.34 6.23
C ARG A 239 16.03 -17.04 4.72
N HIS A 240 15.22 -17.73 3.91
CA HIS A 240 15.10 -17.53 2.48
C HIS A 240 14.04 -16.49 2.10
N ALA A 241 13.70 -15.56 3.03
CA ALA A 241 12.70 -14.52 2.76
C ALA A 241 13.12 -13.58 1.60
N ALA A 242 14.42 -13.34 1.41
CA ALA A 242 14.90 -12.51 0.31
C ALA A 242 14.68 -13.18 -1.04
N GLU A 243 15.01 -14.48 -1.17
CA GLU A 243 14.76 -15.27 -2.38
C GLU A 243 13.26 -15.43 -2.65
N ALA A 244 12.46 -15.60 -1.60
CA ALA A 244 11.02 -15.66 -1.70
C ALA A 244 10.45 -14.31 -2.21
N ALA A 245 10.96 -13.18 -1.74
CA ALA A 245 10.52 -11.86 -2.21
C ALA A 245 10.77 -11.67 -3.71
N GLU A 246 11.94 -12.08 -4.21
CA GLU A 246 12.26 -12.03 -5.65
C GLU A 246 11.38 -12.97 -6.48
N ALA A 247 11.11 -14.19 -5.97
CA ALA A 247 10.28 -15.17 -6.66
C ALA A 247 8.79 -14.77 -6.73
N LEU A 248 8.27 -14.12 -5.69
CA LEU A 248 6.87 -13.68 -5.59
C LEU A 248 6.49 -12.54 -6.55
N LYS A 249 7.46 -11.82 -7.11
CA LYS A 249 7.22 -10.68 -8.01
C LYS A 249 6.26 -9.64 -7.42
N LEU A 250 6.50 -9.29 -6.15
CA LEU A 250 5.59 -8.50 -5.31
C LEU A 250 5.84 -6.99 -5.35
N THR A 251 6.91 -6.53 -6.03
CA THR A 251 7.26 -5.10 -6.08
C THR A 251 6.32 -4.31 -6.98
N ALA A 252 6.24 -3.00 -6.75
CA ALA A 252 5.43 -2.11 -7.58
C ALA A 252 5.76 -2.25 -9.08
N GLN A 253 7.06 -2.39 -9.41
CA GLN A 253 7.55 -2.54 -10.77
C GLN A 253 7.13 -3.88 -11.40
N ASP A 254 7.19 -4.98 -10.64
CA ASP A 254 6.75 -6.29 -11.11
C ASP A 254 5.23 -6.29 -11.34
N LEU A 255 4.46 -5.77 -10.38
CA LEU A 255 3.00 -5.71 -10.43
C LEU A 255 2.49 -4.83 -11.58
N PHE A 256 3.19 -3.74 -11.86
CA PHE A 256 2.88 -2.88 -13.01
C PHE A 256 3.13 -3.61 -14.35
N LYS A 257 4.24 -4.34 -14.48
CA LYS A 257 4.53 -5.17 -15.66
C LYS A 257 3.53 -6.30 -15.86
N LEU A 258 2.96 -6.82 -14.76
CA LEU A 258 1.94 -7.87 -14.78
C LEU A 258 0.52 -7.29 -14.92
N GLU A 259 0.37 -5.97 -15.09
CA GLU A 259 -0.91 -5.25 -15.21
C GLU A 259 -1.85 -5.43 -14.00
N ILE A 260 -1.30 -5.82 -12.83
CA ILE A 260 -2.06 -5.96 -11.57
C ILE A 260 -2.37 -4.59 -10.98
N VAL A 261 -1.43 -3.64 -11.11
CA VAL A 261 -1.60 -2.24 -10.72
C VAL A 261 -1.53 -1.33 -11.94
N ASP A 262 -2.26 -0.22 -11.89
CA ASP A 262 -2.42 0.68 -13.02
C ASP A 262 -1.41 1.82 -13.05
N GLU A 263 -0.81 2.16 -11.90
CA GLU A 263 0.12 3.28 -11.78
C GLU A 263 1.04 3.10 -10.57
N ILE A 264 2.32 3.43 -10.75
CA ILE A 264 3.31 3.52 -9.67
C ILE A 264 3.42 4.99 -9.26
N VAL A 265 3.17 5.27 -7.99
CA VAL A 265 3.32 6.61 -7.42
C VAL A 265 4.72 6.76 -6.86
N ALA A 266 5.49 7.70 -7.41
CA ALA A 266 6.86 7.94 -7.00
C ALA A 266 6.97 8.36 -5.53
N GLU A 267 7.96 7.83 -4.84
CA GLU A 267 8.34 8.22 -3.50
C GLU A 267 9.58 9.13 -3.54
N PRO A 268 9.81 9.98 -2.53
CA PRO A 268 11.08 10.67 -2.35
C PRO A 268 12.25 9.69 -2.28
N GLU A 269 13.46 10.15 -2.63
CA GLU A 269 14.66 9.33 -2.51
C GLU A 269 14.82 8.82 -1.07
N GLY A 270 14.93 7.52 -0.92
CA GLY A 270 14.99 6.84 0.37
C GLY A 270 13.63 6.35 0.91
N GLY A 271 12.52 6.66 0.23
CA GLY A 271 11.19 6.18 0.59
C GLY A 271 10.30 7.21 1.28
N ALA A 272 9.03 6.86 1.42
CA ALA A 272 7.99 7.73 1.94
C ALA A 272 8.25 8.28 3.34
N HIS A 273 9.00 7.55 4.17
CA HIS A 273 9.35 7.96 5.53
C HIS A 273 10.37 9.09 5.61
N ARG A 274 11.03 9.42 4.50
CA ARG A 274 11.99 10.54 4.42
C ARG A 274 11.31 11.89 4.23
N ASP A 275 10.16 11.90 3.53
CA ASP A 275 9.41 13.13 3.28
C ASP A 275 7.91 12.81 3.10
N TYR A 276 7.15 13.01 4.17
CA TYR A 276 5.71 12.76 4.22
C TYR A 276 4.93 13.68 3.28
N ASP A 277 5.35 14.94 3.21
CA ASP A 277 4.60 15.97 2.49
C ASP A 277 4.75 15.78 0.98
N SER A 278 5.97 15.53 0.50
CA SER A 278 6.21 15.19 -0.91
C SER A 278 5.51 13.88 -1.30
N THR A 279 5.54 12.85 -0.43
CA THR A 279 4.85 11.58 -0.70
C THR A 279 3.34 11.79 -0.78
N ALA A 280 2.76 12.54 0.15
CA ALA A 280 1.33 12.87 0.16
C ALA A 280 0.92 13.70 -1.06
N ALA A 281 1.74 14.66 -1.48
CA ALA A 281 1.51 15.44 -2.70
C ALA A 281 1.49 14.55 -3.95
N ASN A 282 2.45 13.62 -4.08
CA ASN A 282 2.50 12.67 -5.19
C ASN A 282 1.28 11.74 -5.19
N LEU A 283 0.92 11.19 -4.04
CA LEU A 283 -0.27 10.34 -3.89
C LEU A 283 -1.55 11.13 -4.23
N SER A 284 -1.69 12.34 -3.71
CA SER A 284 -2.84 13.21 -4.00
C SER A 284 -2.98 13.51 -5.50
N LYS A 285 -1.86 13.78 -6.18
CA LYS A 285 -1.83 13.99 -7.63
C LYS A 285 -2.30 12.74 -8.39
N ALA A 286 -1.79 11.57 -8.05
CA ALA A 286 -2.15 10.31 -8.68
C ALA A 286 -3.62 9.93 -8.43
N LEU A 287 -4.10 10.04 -7.18
CA LEU A 287 -5.51 9.82 -6.83
C LEU A 287 -6.44 10.75 -7.62
N ARG A 288 -6.08 12.04 -7.77
CA ARG A 288 -6.86 13.01 -8.55
C ARG A 288 -6.93 12.61 -10.02
N GLY A 289 -5.81 12.23 -10.62
CA GLY A 289 -5.74 11.75 -12.00
C GLY A 289 -6.59 10.50 -12.22
N ALA A 290 -6.49 9.52 -11.31
CA ALA A 290 -7.27 8.30 -11.37
C ALA A 290 -8.79 8.58 -11.24
N LEU A 291 -9.20 9.40 -10.27
CA LEU A 291 -10.62 9.79 -10.12
C LEU A 291 -11.16 10.53 -11.34
N GLN A 292 -10.40 11.47 -11.92
CA GLN A 292 -10.81 12.19 -13.13
C GLN A 292 -11.09 11.24 -14.29
N GLN A 293 -10.33 10.15 -14.44
CA GLN A 293 -10.53 9.16 -15.49
C GLN A 293 -11.81 8.35 -15.30
N VAL A 294 -12.12 7.96 -14.06
CA VAL A 294 -13.23 7.02 -13.80
C VAL A 294 -14.56 7.72 -13.45
N CYS A 295 -14.54 8.92 -12.87
CA CYS A 295 -15.75 9.67 -12.53
C CYS A 295 -16.52 10.20 -13.76
N GLN A 296 -15.87 10.25 -14.94
CA GLN A 296 -16.51 10.70 -16.18
C GLN A 296 -17.28 9.57 -16.89
N LEU A 297 -17.07 8.33 -16.49
CA LEU A 297 -17.65 7.19 -17.17
C LEU A 297 -19.12 6.99 -16.78
N PRO A 298 -20.01 6.71 -17.75
CA PRO A 298 -21.34 6.21 -17.43
C PRO A 298 -21.26 4.92 -16.60
N VAL A 299 -22.21 4.74 -15.68
CA VAL A 299 -22.17 3.61 -14.73
C VAL A 299 -22.03 2.25 -15.43
N ALA A 300 -22.75 2.02 -16.53
CA ALA A 300 -22.66 0.78 -17.27
C ALA A 300 -21.26 0.51 -17.81
N GLU A 301 -20.60 1.54 -18.36
CA GLU A 301 -19.24 1.46 -18.87
C GLU A 301 -18.22 1.28 -17.73
N LEU A 302 -18.42 1.97 -16.60
CA LEU A 302 -17.57 1.83 -15.41
C LEU A 302 -17.56 0.38 -14.92
N LEU A 303 -18.72 -0.24 -14.76
CA LEU A 303 -18.86 -1.63 -14.31
C LEU A 303 -18.26 -2.61 -15.32
N GLU A 304 -18.52 -2.43 -16.61
CA GLU A 304 -17.95 -3.28 -17.66
C GLU A 304 -16.41 -3.18 -17.69
N LYS A 305 -15.84 -1.97 -17.63
CA LYS A 305 -14.39 -1.79 -17.59
C LYS A 305 -13.77 -2.42 -16.34
N ARG A 306 -14.42 -2.29 -15.16
CA ARG A 306 -14.01 -2.97 -13.93
C ARG A 306 -14.00 -4.47 -14.11
N TYR A 307 -15.06 -5.05 -14.62
CA TYR A 307 -15.15 -6.48 -14.91
C TYR A 307 -14.06 -6.95 -15.86
N GLN A 308 -13.89 -6.28 -16.99
CA GLN A 308 -12.89 -6.65 -18.01
C GLN A 308 -11.45 -6.52 -17.48
N LYS A 309 -11.17 -5.54 -16.60
CA LYS A 309 -9.88 -5.40 -15.95
C LYS A 309 -9.52 -6.68 -15.18
N PHE A 310 -10.37 -7.12 -14.27
CA PHE A 310 -10.10 -8.33 -13.47
C PHE A 310 -10.16 -9.61 -14.31
N ARG A 311 -11.01 -9.64 -15.34
CA ARG A 311 -11.16 -10.80 -16.24
C ARG A 311 -9.91 -11.06 -17.09
N ARG A 312 -9.14 -10.01 -17.39
CA ARG A 312 -7.91 -10.09 -18.20
C ARG A 312 -6.64 -10.40 -17.39
N LEU A 313 -6.72 -10.38 -16.05
CA LEU A 313 -5.55 -10.68 -15.23
C LEU A 313 -5.09 -12.13 -15.44
N GLY A 314 -3.78 -12.29 -15.61
CA GLY A 314 -3.12 -13.57 -15.82
C GLY A 314 -2.96 -13.94 -17.30
N VAL A 315 -1.89 -14.69 -17.56
CA VAL A 315 -1.59 -15.25 -18.89
C VAL A 315 -1.84 -16.74 -18.86
N PHE A 316 -2.67 -17.23 -19.77
CA PHE A 316 -2.91 -18.65 -19.92
C PHE A 316 -2.77 -19.05 -21.40
N SER A 317 -2.37 -20.30 -21.66
CA SER A 317 -2.36 -20.87 -22.99
C SER A 317 -3.40 -21.98 -23.06
N GLU A 318 -4.31 -21.90 -24.03
CA GLU A 318 -5.16 -23.03 -24.37
C GLU A 318 -4.32 -24.04 -25.15
N GLY A 319 -4.17 -25.28 -24.63
CA GLY A 319 -3.55 -26.37 -25.35
C GLY A 319 -4.33 -26.60 -26.65
N LYS A 320 -3.63 -26.66 -27.81
CA LYS A 320 -4.26 -27.10 -29.06
C LYS A 320 -4.92 -28.45 -28.78
N THR A 321 -6.22 -28.52 -28.91
CA THR A 321 -6.94 -29.79 -28.92
C THR A 321 -6.35 -30.61 -30.09
N VAL A 322 -5.56 -31.64 -29.77
CA VAL A 322 -5.13 -32.62 -30.78
C VAL A 322 -6.41 -33.33 -31.17
N SER A 323 -6.98 -32.94 -32.33
CA SER A 323 -8.05 -33.73 -32.96
C SER A 323 -7.46 -35.11 -33.25
N ALA A 324 -7.88 -36.09 -32.46
CA ALA A 324 -7.65 -37.50 -32.82
C ALA A 324 -8.42 -37.75 -34.12
N SER A 325 -7.72 -37.56 -35.25
CA SER A 325 -8.19 -38.10 -36.52
C SER A 325 -8.25 -39.61 -36.38
N ALA A 326 -9.46 -40.11 -36.33
CA ALA A 326 -9.73 -41.52 -36.50
C ALA A 326 -9.04 -42.00 -37.78
N GLN A 327 -8.09 -42.89 -37.61
CA GLN A 327 -7.69 -43.77 -38.70
C GLN A 327 -8.42 -45.09 -38.53
N ALA A 328 -9.32 -45.33 -39.46
CA ALA A 328 -9.98 -46.60 -39.69
C ALA A 328 -9.00 -47.69 -40.11
#